data_62ef21d6188cdc0c64c0a0f754b670c6
#
_entry.id   62ef21d6188cdc0c64c0a0f754b670c6
#
_cell.length_a   1.000
_cell.length_b   1.000
_cell.length_c   1.000
_cell.angle_alpha   90.00
_cell.angle_beta   90.00
_cell.angle_gamma   90.00
#
_symmetry.space_group_name_H-M   'P 1'
#
loop_
_entity.id
_entity.type
_entity.pdbx_description
1 polymer ?
#
loop_
_entity_poly.entity_id
_entity_poly.type
_entity_poly.pdbx_seq_one_letter_code
_entity_poly.pdbx_strand_id
1 'polypeptide(L)' 'MLYCTYDQYAAAGGTVPETAFGVLCSRASRMIDAATFGRAESHAAGCEACREALADACGQIVGLLAAASAAGAVPGA' A
#
# COMPACT_ATOMS: atom_id res chain seq x y z
N MET A 1 -8.40 -0.02 -6.87
CA MET A 1 -7.89 -1.37 -6.66
C MET A 1 -6.94 -1.39 -5.47
N LEU A 2 -7.02 -2.41 -4.63
CA LEU A 2 -6.07 -2.61 -3.54
C LEU A 2 -4.93 -3.50 -4.04
N TYR A 3 -3.70 -3.04 -3.89
CA TYR A 3 -2.53 -3.73 -4.43
C TYR A 3 -1.89 -4.71 -3.44
N CYS A 4 -2.28 -4.66 -2.17
CA CYS A 4 -1.70 -5.49 -1.12
C CYS A 4 -2.79 -6.03 -0.21
N THR A 5 -2.69 -7.32 0.15
CA THR A 5 -3.55 -7.89 1.18
C THR A 5 -2.87 -7.78 2.54
N TYR A 6 -3.66 -7.89 3.61
CA TYR A 6 -3.10 -7.89 4.95
C TYR A 6 -2.15 -9.07 5.16
N ASP A 7 -2.50 -10.24 4.60
CA ASP A 7 -1.65 -11.44 4.71
C ASP A 7 -0.29 -11.21 4.06
N GLN A 8 -0.26 -10.59 2.88
CA GLN A 8 1.00 -10.25 2.20
C GLN A 8 1.82 -9.27 3.02
N TYR A 9 1.16 -8.25 3.56
CA TYR A 9 1.82 -7.23 4.38
C TYR A 9 2.41 -7.84 5.65
N ALA A 10 1.65 -8.65 6.36
CA ALA A 10 2.10 -9.30 7.59
C ALA A 10 3.24 -10.29 7.32
N ALA A 11 3.16 -11.05 6.23
CA ALA A 11 4.21 -11.98 5.83
C ALA A 11 5.54 -11.27 5.53
N ALA A 12 5.47 -10.03 5.06
CA ALA A 12 6.65 -9.22 4.78
C ALA A 12 7.20 -8.51 6.04
N GLY A 13 6.63 -8.77 7.21
CA GLY A 13 7.09 -8.19 8.47
C GLY A 13 6.36 -6.93 8.90
N GLY A 14 5.21 -6.63 8.30
CA GLY A 14 4.42 -5.46 8.66
C GLY A 14 3.86 -5.55 10.08
N THR A 15 3.79 -4.42 10.76
CA THR A 15 3.38 -4.33 12.16
C THR A 15 2.08 -3.58 12.39
N VAL A 16 1.50 -2.99 11.35
CA VAL A 16 0.23 -2.25 11.46
C VAL A 16 -0.91 -3.25 11.71
N PRO A 17 -1.80 -2.98 12.69
CA PRO A 17 -2.95 -3.84 12.92
C PRO A 17 -3.89 -3.88 11.71
N GLU A 18 -4.59 -4.99 11.56
CA GLU A 18 -5.51 -5.17 10.44
C GLU A 18 -6.58 -4.07 10.38
N THR A 19 -7.03 -3.60 11.53
CA THR A 19 -8.04 -2.54 11.60
C THR A 19 -7.56 -1.22 10.98
N ALA A 20 -6.28 -0.91 11.12
CA ALA A 20 -5.69 0.29 10.53
C ALA A 20 -5.19 0.03 9.11
N PHE A 21 -4.81 -1.20 8.79
CA PHE A 21 -4.27 -1.57 7.50
C PHE A 21 -5.23 -1.24 6.35
N GLY A 22 -6.50 -1.53 6.50
CA GLY A 22 -7.49 -1.31 5.45
C GLY A 22 -7.52 0.12 4.95
N VAL A 23 -7.52 1.08 5.86
CA VAL A 23 -7.52 2.51 5.52
C VAL A 23 -6.20 2.91 4.87
N LEU A 24 -5.09 2.48 5.47
CA LEU A 24 -3.76 2.83 4.97
C LEU A 24 -3.48 2.20 3.61
N CYS A 25 -3.90 0.95 3.41
CA CYS A 25 -3.74 0.26 2.13
C CYS A 25 -4.56 0.94 1.03
N SER A 26 -5.77 1.39 1.34
CA SER A 26 -6.60 2.13 0.40
C SER A 26 -5.91 3.43 -0.03
N ARG A 27 -5.33 4.16 0.91
CA ARG A 27 -4.60 5.40 0.62
C ARG A 27 -3.34 5.12 -0.20
N ALA A 28 -2.57 4.12 0.19
CA ALA A 28 -1.37 3.71 -0.53
C ALA A 28 -1.68 3.32 -1.98
N SER A 29 -2.74 2.55 -2.17
CA SER A 29 -3.17 2.12 -3.50
C SER A 29 -3.57 3.30 -4.38
N ARG A 30 -4.26 4.30 -3.81
CA ARG A 30 -4.59 5.52 -4.54
C ARG A 30 -3.35 6.32 -4.93
N MET A 31 -2.35 6.35 -4.06
CA MET A 31 -1.08 7.02 -4.36
C MET A 31 -0.37 6.33 -5.53
N ILE A 32 -0.40 5.00 -5.57
CA ILE A 32 0.16 4.24 -6.69
C ILE A 32 -0.60 4.55 -7.98
N ASP A 33 -1.93 4.55 -7.93
CA ASP A 33 -2.75 4.86 -9.10
C ASP A 33 -2.48 6.27 -9.62
N ALA A 34 -2.36 7.23 -8.74
CA ALA A 34 -2.06 8.60 -9.11
C ALA A 34 -0.66 8.73 -9.74
N ALA A 35 0.34 8.07 -9.15
CA ALA A 35 1.71 8.13 -9.63
C ALA A 35 1.89 7.44 -10.99
N THR A 36 1.05 6.44 -11.28
CA THR A 36 1.14 5.65 -12.51
C THR A 36 0.06 6.02 -13.55
N PHE A 37 -0.76 7.01 -13.25
CA PHE A 37 -1.89 7.41 -14.11
C PHE A 37 -2.83 6.23 -14.39
N GLY A 38 -3.04 5.37 -13.39
CA GLY A 38 -3.90 4.20 -13.50
C GLY A 38 -3.29 3.01 -14.21
N ARG A 39 -2.04 3.11 -14.65
CA ARG A 39 -1.37 2.02 -15.40
C ARG A 39 -1.04 0.82 -14.53
N ALA A 40 -0.85 1.04 -13.22
CA ALA A 40 -0.50 -0.04 -12.30
C ALA A 40 -1.57 -1.14 -12.30
N GLU A 41 -2.84 -0.77 -12.32
CA GLU A 41 -3.93 -1.74 -12.36
C GLU A 41 -3.89 -2.61 -13.62
N SER A 42 -3.64 -2.00 -14.78
CA SER A 42 -3.48 -2.71 -16.04
C SER A 42 -2.32 -3.71 -15.99
N HIS A 43 -1.19 -3.29 -15.45
CA HIS A 43 -0.02 -4.16 -15.33
C HIS A 43 -0.28 -5.31 -14.35
N ALA A 44 -0.93 -5.02 -13.24
CA ALA A 44 -1.26 -6.06 -12.25
C ALA A 44 -2.18 -7.12 -12.83
N ALA A 45 -3.10 -6.73 -13.69
CA ALA A 45 -4.05 -7.66 -14.30
C ALA A 45 -3.37 -8.66 -15.26
N GLY A 46 -2.27 -8.26 -15.91
CA GLY A 46 -1.62 -9.08 -16.92
C GLY A 46 -0.26 -9.64 -16.54
N CYS A 47 0.26 -9.35 -15.34
CA CYS A 47 1.61 -9.74 -14.98
C CYS A 47 1.69 -10.09 -13.50
N GLU A 48 2.01 -11.34 -13.17
CA GLU A 48 2.12 -11.78 -11.78
C GLU A 48 3.30 -11.10 -11.07
N ALA A 49 4.44 -10.98 -11.73
CA ALA A 49 5.60 -10.30 -11.17
C ALA A 49 5.32 -8.83 -10.89
N CYS A 50 4.56 -8.18 -11.77
CA CYS A 50 4.14 -6.79 -11.55
C CYS A 50 3.22 -6.68 -10.34
N ARG A 51 2.31 -7.63 -10.18
CA ARG A 51 1.40 -7.69 -9.06
C ARG A 51 2.13 -7.85 -7.74
N GLU A 52 3.13 -8.72 -7.69
CA GLU A 52 3.97 -8.93 -6.51
C GLU A 52 4.76 -7.66 -6.17
N ALA A 53 5.35 -7.01 -7.17
CA ALA A 53 6.10 -5.77 -6.99
C ALA A 53 5.19 -4.66 -6.46
N LEU A 54 3.97 -4.56 -6.97
CA LEU A 54 3.00 -3.58 -6.51
C LEU A 54 2.53 -3.86 -5.09
N ALA A 55 2.36 -5.13 -4.73
CA ALA A 55 2.00 -5.51 -3.37
C ALA A 55 3.11 -5.12 -2.39
N ASP A 56 4.36 -5.36 -2.75
CA ASP A 56 5.50 -4.98 -1.94
C ASP A 56 5.59 -3.45 -1.77
N ALA A 57 5.49 -2.72 -2.86
CA ALA A 57 5.51 -1.26 -2.83
C ALA A 57 4.36 -0.70 -1.99
N CYS A 58 3.17 -1.23 -2.16
CA CYS A 58 2.00 -0.82 -1.39
C CYS A 58 2.20 -1.06 0.10
N GLY A 59 2.73 -2.22 0.48
CA GLY A 59 3.04 -2.55 1.87
C GLY A 59 4.06 -1.59 2.49
N GLN A 60 5.07 -1.20 1.73
CA GLN A 60 6.06 -0.23 2.19
C GLN A 60 5.43 1.15 2.41
N ILE A 61 4.55 1.58 1.52
CA ILE A 61 3.86 2.85 1.68
C ILE A 61 2.95 2.82 2.92
N VAL A 62 2.26 1.71 3.16
CA VAL A 62 1.45 1.53 4.37
C VAL A 62 2.32 1.72 5.62
N GLY A 63 3.50 1.13 5.65
CA GLY A 63 4.44 1.29 6.75
C GLY A 63 4.87 2.75 6.95
N LEU A 64 5.16 3.45 5.86
CA LEU A 64 5.55 4.86 5.92
C LEU A 64 4.41 5.74 6.41
N LEU A 65 3.19 5.50 5.95
CA LEU A 65 2.02 6.26 6.39
C LEU A 65 1.76 6.04 7.89
N ALA A 66 1.89 4.82 8.35
CA ALA A 66 1.71 4.47 9.75
C ALA A 66 2.78 5.15 10.62
N ALA A 67 4.03 5.13 10.18
CA ALA A 67 5.13 5.77 10.90
C ALA A 67 4.94 7.28 10.98
N ALA A 68 4.52 7.92 9.90
CA ALA A 68 4.25 9.35 9.87
C ALA A 68 3.12 9.71 10.84
N SER A 69 2.07 8.92 10.87
CA SER A 69 0.95 9.12 11.79
C SER A 69 1.38 8.97 13.25
N ALA A 70 2.17 7.93 13.54
CA ALA A 70 2.66 7.67 14.90
C ALA A 70 3.63 8.76 15.38
N ALA A 71 4.38 9.37 14.46
CA ALA A 71 5.29 10.47 14.77
C ALA A 71 4.58 11.81 14.93
N GLY A 72 3.27 11.87 14.73
CA GLY A 72 2.51 13.11 14.80
C GLY A 72 2.66 13.98 13.57
N ALA A 73 3.37 13.54 12.55
CA ALA A 73 3.53 14.26 11.30
C ALA A 73 2.33 13.94 10.39
N VAL A 74 1.21 14.60 10.67
CA VAL A 74 -0.03 14.35 9.94
C VAL A 74 -0.04 15.18 8.67
N PRO A 75 0.07 14.56 7.48
CA PRO A 75 0.03 15.30 6.22
C PRO A 75 -1.29 16.03 6.05
N GLY A 76 -1.25 17.28 5.69
CA GLY A 76 -2.43 18.07 5.43
C GLY A 76 -3.20 18.49 6.67
N ALA A 77 -2.60 18.33 7.82
CA ALA A 77 -3.21 18.81 9.06
C ALA A 77 -3.14 20.33 9.16
#